data_a9bd2973f92903938dfc4961333c3a91
#
_entry.id   a9bd2973f92903938dfc4961333c3a91
#
_cell.length_a   1.000
_cell.length_b   1.000
_cell.length_c   1.000
_cell.angle_alpha   90.00
_cell.angle_beta   90.00
_cell.angle_gamma   90.00
#
_symmetry.space_group_name_H-M   'P 1'
#
loop_
_entity.id
_entity.type
_entity.pdbx_description
1 polymer ?
#
loop_
_entity_poly.entity_id
_entity_poly.type
_entity_poly.pdbx_seq_one_letter_code
_entity_poly.pdbx_strand_id
1 'polypeptide(L)'
;PSEGDGYQIKLGPFFMEPLDEVEYFLKYKIENTDTVEVHKMDVDLGQLYSHHFITYRFRNQGESGQPAGIPNNYNDGLRLDNAHNDVTFVTANQSSSTIDLPDGTGFRWLPETVLDLNSHYINYDQNKILKAENYINIYTQESGTAVQLMETDLYVNPSIAIPANGQDIQFTDNIVGSSADKAYYWMLTS
;
A
#
# COMPACT_ATOMS: atom_id res chain seq x y z
N PRO A 1 12.93 11.34 -1.52
CA PRO A 1 12.74 12.79 -1.41
C PRO A 1 13.98 13.45 -0.78
N SER A 2 14.16 14.73 -1.03
CA SER A 2 15.15 15.52 -0.31
C SER A 2 14.68 15.74 1.14
N GLU A 3 15.61 16.12 2.02
CA GLU A 3 15.26 16.47 3.40
C GLU A 3 14.22 17.60 3.40
N GLY A 4 13.11 17.39 4.10
CA GLY A 4 11.97 18.31 4.14
C GLY A 4 10.90 18.10 3.07
N ASP A 5 11.20 17.34 2.00
CA ASP A 5 10.25 17.12 0.90
C ASP A 5 9.41 15.84 1.07
N GLY A 6 9.64 15.09 2.15
CA GLY A 6 8.90 13.86 2.41
C GLY A 6 9.70 12.80 3.17
N TYR A 7 9.28 11.56 3.01
CA TYR A 7 9.81 10.41 3.75
C TYR A 7 10.27 9.31 2.81
N GLN A 8 11.36 8.64 3.15
CA GLN A 8 11.76 7.40 2.52
C GLN A 8 11.66 6.25 3.54
N ILE A 9 10.94 5.21 3.20
CA ILE A 9 10.78 4.03 4.02
C ILE A 9 11.36 2.84 3.28
N LYS A 10 12.15 2.04 3.99
CA LYS A 10 12.71 0.79 3.51
C LYS A 10 12.09 -0.37 4.27
N LEU A 11 11.61 -1.39 3.52
CA LEU A 11 11.22 -2.68 4.08
C LEU A 11 12.28 -3.72 3.73
N GLY A 12 12.65 -4.51 4.72
CA GLY A 12 13.69 -5.52 4.55
C GLY A 12 15.08 -5.07 5.00
N PRO A 13 16.14 -5.87 4.74
CA PRO A 13 16.09 -7.05 3.88
C PRO A 13 15.33 -8.22 4.50
N PHE A 14 14.55 -8.91 3.66
CA PHE A 14 13.96 -10.21 3.97
C PHE A 14 14.71 -11.28 3.17
N PHE A 15 14.91 -12.44 3.77
CA PHE A 15 15.56 -13.57 3.13
C PHE A 15 14.55 -14.70 3.01
N MET A 16 14.41 -15.22 1.79
CA MET A 16 13.46 -16.26 1.46
C MET A 16 14.24 -17.52 1.06
N GLU A 17 13.93 -18.63 1.69
CA GLU A 17 14.43 -19.94 1.29
C GLU A 17 13.90 -20.32 -0.11
N PRO A 18 14.49 -21.33 -0.75
CA PRO A 18 13.95 -21.85 -2.02
C PRO A 18 12.49 -22.23 -1.92
N LEU A 19 11.67 -21.78 -2.88
CA LEU A 19 10.24 -22.02 -2.97
C LEU A 19 9.39 -21.41 -1.85
N ASP A 20 9.95 -20.51 -1.06
CA ASP A 20 9.18 -19.79 -0.05
C ASP A 20 8.23 -18.77 -0.68
N GLU A 21 7.07 -18.68 -0.07
CA GLU A 21 6.13 -17.58 -0.22
C GLU A 21 5.93 -16.92 1.14
N VAL A 22 6.17 -15.62 1.22
CA VAL A 22 6.13 -14.89 2.48
C VAL A 22 5.40 -13.56 2.33
N GLU A 23 4.58 -13.25 3.29
CA GLU A 23 3.86 -11.99 3.36
C GLU A 23 4.15 -11.29 4.69
N TYR A 24 4.66 -10.07 4.60
CA TYR A 24 5.01 -9.26 5.76
C TYR A 24 4.12 -8.05 5.88
N PHE A 25 3.69 -7.75 7.10
CA PHE A 25 3.08 -6.49 7.48
C PHE A 25 4.02 -5.75 8.43
N LEU A 26 4.36 -4.53 8.06
CA LEU A 26 5.20 -3.65 8.86
C LEU A 26 4.43 -2.40 9.23
N LYS A 27 4.20 -2.23 10.51
CA LYS A 27 3.66 -0.98 11.05
C LYS A 27 4.77 0.06 11.13
N TYR A 28 4.61 1.16 10.44
CA TYR A 28 5.59 2.23 10.36
C TYR A 28 4.98 3.57 10.79
N LYS A 29 5.57 4.18 11.81
CA LYS A 29 5.16 5.51 12.26
C LYS A 29 6.01 6.56 11.54
N ILE A 30 5.33 7.49 10.88
CA ILE A 30 5.99 8.65 10.26
C ILE A 30 6.23 9.69 11.35
N GLU A 31 7.45 10.22 11.38
CA GLU A 31 7.87 11.23 12.37
C GLU A 31 7.50 12.67 11.91
N ASN A 32 6.27 12.85 11.43
CA ASN A 32 5.76 14.18 11.13
C ASN A 32 5.22 14.85 12.38
N THR A 33 5.70 16.05 12.70
CA THR A 33 5.20 16.84 13.83
C THR A 33 3.95 17.64 13.49
N ASP A 34 3.75 17.90 12.20
CA ASP A 34 2.65 18.70 11.69
C ASP A 34 1.80 17.90 10.71
N THR A 35 0.59 18.38 10.45
CA THR A 35 -0.25 17.83 9.39
C THR A 35 0.41 18.12 8.04
N VAL A 36 0.55 17.10 7.21
CA VAL A 36 1.11 17.21 5.85
C VAL A 36 0.10 16.70 4.82
N GLU A 37 0.31 17.06 3.58
CA GLU A 37 -0.47 16.55 2.45
C GLU A 37 0.45 15.77 1.51
N VAL A 38 0.13 14.49 1.30
CA VAL A 38 0.87 13.60 0.40
C VAL A 38 0.31 13.77 -1.00
N HIS A 39 1.16 14.12 -1.95
CA HIS A 39 0.75 14.35 -3.35
C HIS A 39 1.38 13.37 -4.34
N LYS A 40 2.46 12.70 -3.94
CA LYS A 40 3.15 11.76 -4.81
C LYS A 40 3.81 10.65 -3.99
N MET A 41 3.87 9.45 -4.56
CA MET A 41 4.59 8.30 -4.01
C MET A 41 5.33 7.56 -5.12
N ASP A 42 6.63 7.27 -4.88
CA ASP A 42 7.41 6.37 -5.72
C ASP A 42 7.63 5.07 -4.96
N VAL A 43 7.22 3.96 -5.55
CA VAL A 43 7.42 2.62 -5.00
C VAL A 43 8.45 1.89 -5.84
N ASP A 44 9.52 1.43 -5.19
CA ASP A 44 10.54 0.59 -5.79
C ASP A 44 10.50 -0.80 -5.12
N LEU A 45 10.06 -1.78 -5.88
CA LEU A 45 9.99 -3.17 -5.44
C LEU A 45 11.33 -3.91 -5.61
N GLY A 46 12.32 -3.26 -6.18
CA GLY A 46 13.72 -3.66 -6.25
C GLY A 46 14.00 -4.96 -7.00
N GLN A 47 13.06 -5.90 -7.03
CA GLN A 47 13.32 -7.27 -7.47
C GLN A 47 12.09 -7.95 -8.07
N LEU A 48 12.33 -8.91 -8.98
CA LEU A 48 11.30 -9.63 -9.73
C LEU A 48 10.42 -10.59 -8.88
N TYR A 49 10.78 -10.84 -7.64
CA TYR A 49 10.05 -11.74 -6.75
C TYR A 49 9.11 -11.04 -5.77
N SER A 50 9.04 -9.73 -5.80
CA SER A 50 7.97 -9.01 -5.13
C SER A 50 6.69 -9.22 -5.92
N HIS A 51 5.69 -9.82 -5.28
CA HIS A 51 4.39 -10.07 -5.93
C HIS A 51 3.53 -8.82 -5.86
N HIS A 52 3.42 -8.22 -4.69
CA HIS A 52 2.80 -6.92 -4.51
C HIS A 52 3.37 -6.17 -3.30
N PHE A 53 3.12 -4.89 -3.30
CA PHE A 53 3.33 -4.01 -2.16
C PHE A 53 2.12 -3.13 -1.98
N ILE A 54 1.49 -3.18 -0.80
CA ILE A 54 0.31 -2.40 -0.47
C ILE A 54 0.61 -1.48 0.71
N THR A 55 0.27 -0.22 0.57
CA THR A 55 0.34 0.75 1.66
C THR A 55 -1.05 1.04 2.18
N TYR A 56 -1.25 0.78 3.45
CA TYR A 56 -2.41 1.21 4.22
C TYR A 56 -2.01 2.30 5.21
N ARG A 57 -2.96 3.10 5.64
CA ARG A 57 -2.82 4.08 6.69
C ARG A 57 -3.86 3.81 7.78
N PHE A 58 -3.44 3.77 9.03
CA PHE A 58 -4.39 3.69 10.15
C PHE A 58 -5.21 4.97 10.28
N ARG A 59 -6.52 4.83 10.44
CA ARG A 59 -7.44 5.98 10.59
C ARG A 59 -7.22 6.67 11.92
N ASN A 60 -6.95 5.91 12.97
CA ASN A 60 -6.79 6.35 14.35
C ASN A 60 -5.35 6.25 14.86
N GLN A 61 -4.38 6.62 14.02
CA GLN A 61 -2.97 6.71 14.40
C GLN A 61 -2.36 5.43 14.97
N GLY A 62 -2.81 4.28 14.49
CA GLY A 62 -2.05 3.05 14.65
C GLY A 62 -2.32 2.20 15.87
N GLU A 63 -3.54 2.06 16.24
CA GLU A 63 -3.96 1.25 17.38
C GLU A 63 -4.04 -0.26 17.12
N SER A 64 -3.28 -0.80 16.15
CA SER A 64 -3.36 -2.21 15.78
C SER A 64 -2.81 -3.19 16.84
N GLY A 65 -2.34 -2.72 17.98
CA GLY A 65 -1.72 -3.59 19.00
C GLY A 65 -0.35 -4.18 18.64
N GLN A 66 0.10 -4.05 17.39
CA GLN A 66 1.40 -4.53 16.97
C GLN A 66 2.49 -3.47 17.18
N PRO A 67 3.69 -3.84 17.65
CA PRO A 67 4.80 -2.91 17.78
C PRO A 67 5.18 -2.32 16.43
N ALA A 68 5.41 -1.00 16.38
CA ALA A 68 5.94 -0.36 15.19
C ALA A 68 7.35 -0.85 14.88
N GLY A 69 7.69 -0.97 13.61
CA GLY A 69 9.01 -1.37 13.15
C GLY A 69 9.33 -2.86 13.22
N ILE A 70 8.41 -3.70 13.70
CA ILE A 70 8.58 -5.16 13.74
C ILE A 70 7.73 -5.79 12.66
N PRO A 71 8.33 -6.43 11.64
CA PRO A 71 7.57 -7.14 10.62
C PRO A 71 6.82 -8.33 11.22
N ASN A 72 5.57 -8.49 10.86
CA ASN A 72 4.79 -9.69 11.13
C ASN A 72 4.70 -10.50 9.85
N ASN A 73 5.02 -11.78 9.94
CA ASN A 73 4.87 -12.71 8.82
C ASN A 73 3.48 -13.35 8.87
N TYR A 74 2.74 -13.21 7.80
CA TYR A 74 1.42 -13.80 7.62
C TYR A 74 1.45 -14.74 6.42
N ASN A 75 1.90 -15.96 6.65
CA ASN A 75 1.96 -17.00 5.59
C ASN A 75 0.59 -17.56 5.21
N ASP A 76 -0.46 -17.19 5.91
CA ASP A 76 -1.78 -17.81 5.81
C ASP A 76 -2.75 -17.06 4.87
N GLY A 77 -2.25 -16.16 4.04
CA GLY A 77 -3.07 -15.39 3.12
C GLY A 77 -3.58 -14.08 3.70
N LEU A 78 -4.71 -13.62 3.19
CA LEU A 78 -5.25 -12.31 3.49
C LEU A 78 -5.45 -12.11 5.00
N ARG A 79 -4.84 -11.09 5.56
CA ARG A 79 -5.04 -10.69 6.94
C ARG A 79 -6.50 -10.21 7.12
N LEU A 80 -7.32 -11.03 7.77
CA LEU A 80 -8.74 -10.74 8.04
C LEU A 80 -9.00 -10.29 9.47
N ASP A 81 -7.96 -9.89 10.21
CA ASP A 81 -8.11 -9.40 11.58
C ASP A 81 -8.73 -8.00 11.63
N ASN A 82 -9.10 -7.56 12.82
CA ASN A 82 -9.75 -6.27 13.04
C ASN A 82 -8.86 -5.07 12.64
N ALA A 83 -7.57 -5.26 12.42
CA ALA A 83 -6.68 -4.18 12.00
C ALA A 83 -7.04 -3.63 10.62
N HIS A 84 -7.61 -4.45 9.73
CA HIS A 84 -8.09 -3.99 8.43
C HIS A 84 -9.30 -3.06 8.53
N ASN A 85 -10.10 -3.14 9.59
CA ASN A 85 -11.27 -2.28 9.76
C ASN A 85 -10.87 -0.83 10.12
N ASP A 86 -9.68 -0.66 10.66
CA ASP A 86 -9.16 0.65 11.11
C ASP A 86 -8.20 1.29 10.12
N VAL A 87 -7.94 0.66 8.99
CA VAL A 87 -7.06 1.21 7.96
C VAL A 87 -7.84 1.77 6.78
N THR A 88 -7.21 2.71 6.10
CA THR A 88 -7.62 3.16 4.77
C THR A 88 -6.53 2.79 3.78
N PHE A 89 -6.94 2.35 2.62
CA PHE A 89 -6.04 2.04 1.53
C PHE A 89 -5.36 3.31 1.02
N VAL A 90 -4.08 3.23 0.69
CA VAL A 90 -3.32 4.33 0.12
C VAL A 90 -2.86 3.98 -1.29
N THR A 91 -2.10 2.89 -1.44
CA THR A 91 -1.64 2.41 -2.75
C THR A 91 -1.53 0.90 -2.77
N ALA A 92 -1.56 0.32 -3.98
CA ALA A 92 -1.10 -1.05 -4.23
C ALA A 92 -0.31 -1.09 -5.54
N ASN A 93 0.81 -1.80 -5.50
CA ASN A 93 1.78 -1.84 -6.57
C ASN A 93 2.21 -3.28 -6.84
N GLN A 94 2.10 -3.73 -8.08
CA GLN A 94 2.65 -5.03 -8.54
C GLN A 94 4.02 -4.87 -9.20
N SER A 95 4.42 -3.65 -9.49
CA SER A 95 5.72 -3.31 -10.05
C SER A 95 6.17 -1.98 -9.49
N SER A 96 7.45 -1.69 -9.61
CA SER A 96 7.97 -0.37 -9.29
C SER A 96 7.24 0.68 -10.14
N SER A 97 6.70 1.69 -9.49
CA SER A 97 5.88 2.71 -10.15
C SER A 97 5.80 3.99 -9.34
N THR A 98 5.46 5.06 -10.03
CA THR A 98 5.14 6.36 -9.44
C THR A 98 3.63 6.56 -9.45
N ILE A 99 3.09 6.95 -8.30
CA ILE A 99 1.72 7.42 -8.15
C ILE A 99 1.81 8.92 -7.94
N ASP A 100 1.44 9.67 -8.96
CA ASP A 100 1.42 11.13 -8.95
C ASP A 100 -0.04 11.55 -8.96
N LEU A 101 -0.49 12.17 -7.89
CA LEU A 101 -1.88 12.59 -7.79
C LEU A 101 -2.13 13.79 -8.72
N PRO A 102 -3.37 13.98 -9.18
CA PRO A 102 -3.70 15.14 -9.98
C PRO A 102 -3.30 16.46 -9.32
N ASP A 103 -2.88 17.42 -10.12
CA ASP A 103 -2.46 18.74 -9.63
C ASP A 103 -3.47 19.36 -8.67
N GLY A 104 -2.99 19.89 -7.58
CA GLY A 104 -3.82 20.53 -6.55
C GLY A 104 -4.57 19.54 -5.67
N THR A 105 -4.26 18.23 -5.74
CA THR A 105 -4.84 17.23 -4.84
C THR A 105 -3.82 16.67 -3.87
N GLY A 106 -4.30 16.02 -2.81
CA GLY A 106 -3.43 15.37 -1.83
C GLY A 106 -4.20 14.60 -0.76
N PHE A 107 -3.54 13.64 -0.15
CA PHE A 107 -4.03 12.95 1.03
C PHE A 107 -3.57 13.69 2.27
N ARG A 108 -4.49 14.06 3.15
CA ARG A 108 -4.13 14.69 4.43
C ARG A 108 -3.69 13.62 5.43
N TRP A 109 -2.47 13.78 5.96
CA TRP A 109 -1.93 12.95 7.02
C TRP A 109 -1.66 13.80 8.27
N LEU A 110 -2.24 13.34 9.38
CA LEU A 110 -2.11 13.99 10.68
C LEU A 110 -0.72 13.76 11.28
N PRO A 111 -0.33 14.56 12.30
CA PRO A 111 0.90 14.28 13.04
C PRO A 111 0.99 12.83 13.50
N GLU A 112 2.19 12.27 13.43
CA GLU A 112 2.46 10.90 13.86
C GLU A 112 1.65 9.82 13.13
N THR A 113 1.29 10.05 11.87
CA THR A 113 0.57 9.08 11.04
C THR A 113 1.27 7.72 11.04
N VAL A 114 0.51 6.67 11.22
CA VAL A 114 1.01 5.29 11.18
C VAL A 114 0.52 4.59 9.91
N LEU A 115 1.46 3.99 9.21
CA LEU A 115 1.22 3.14 8.06
C LEU A 115 1.23 1.68 8.44
N ASP A 116 0.51 0.86 7.70
CA ASP A 116 0.63 -0.59 7.67
C ASP A 116 1.08 -0.99 6.26
N LEU A 117 2.31 -1.47 6.16
CA LEU A 117 2.97 -1.74 4.89
C LEU A 117 2.95 -3.24 4.65
N ASN A 118 2.22 -3.67 3.65
CA ASN A 118 2.11 -5.07 3.27
C ASN A 118 3.05 -5.37 2.10
N SER A 119 3.90 -6.34 2.27
CA SER A 119 4.86 -6.75 1.25
C SER A 119 4.83 -8.26 1.06
N HIS A 120 4.52 -8.69 -0.13
CA HIS A 120 4.35 -10.09 -0.50
C HIS A 120 5.42 -10.51 -1.51
N TYR A 121 6.14 -11.58 -1.19
CA TYR A 121 7.25 -12.10 -2.00
C TYR A 121 7.07 -13.58 -2.28
N ILE A 122 7.49 -14.01 -3.47
CA ILE A 122 7.50 -15.41 -3.87
C ILE A 122 8.88 -15.76 -4.43
N ASN A 123 9.56 -16.72 -3.81
CA ASN A 123 10.81 -17.25 -4.33
C ASN A 123 10.54 -18.47 -5.23
N TYR A 124 10.56 -18.28 -6.53
CA TYR A 124 10.37 -19.35 -7.51
C TYR A 124 11.66 -20.18 -7.76
N ASP A 125 12.82 -19.77 -7.24
CA ASP A 125 14.08 -20.52 -7.39
C ASP A 125 14.07 -21.73 -6.45
N GLN A 126 14.49 -22.88 -6.98
CA GLN A 126 14.52 -24.14 -6.22
C GLN A 126 15.80 -24.32 -5.38
N ASN A 127 16.79 -23.46 -5.57
CA ASN A 127 18.11 -23.70 -5.03
C ASN A 127 18.77 -22.46 -4.39
N LYS A 128 18.14 -21.29 -4.50
CA LYS A 128 18.75 -20.03 -4.06
C LYS A 128 17.93 -19.36 -2.99
N ILE A 129 18.60 -18.92 -1.96
CA ILE A 129 18.07 -17.95 -1.02
C ILE A 129 18.05 -16.58 -1.71
N LEU A 130 16.90 -15.91 -1.70
CA LEU A 130 16.75 -14.59 -2.27
C LEU A 130 16.67 -13.54 -1.16
N LYS A 131 17.26 -12.38 -1.43
CA LYS A 131 17.15 -11.19 -0.60
C LYS A 131 16.17 -10.23 -1.26
N ALA A 132 15.15 -9.81 -0.53
CA ALA A 132 14.17 -8.84 -0.99
C ALA A 132 14.21 -7.55 -0.16
N GLU A 133 14.06 -6.42 -0.81
CA GLU A 133 13.95 -5.10 -0.21
C GLU A 133 12.99 -4.26 -1.05
N ASN A 134 12.10 -3.54 -0.39
CA ASN A 134 11.22 -2.55 -1.03
C ASN A 134 11.49 -1.17 -0.46
N TYR A 135 11.30 -0.16 -1.29
CA TYR A 135 11.40 1.23 -0.89
C TYR A 135 10.14 1.97 -1.30
N ILE A 136 9.69 2.85 -0.43
CA ILE A 136 8.66 3.83 -0.77
C ILE A 136 9.15 5.23 -0.43
N ASN A 137 9.13 6.12 -1.41
CA ASN A 137 9.32 7.54 -1.22
C ASN A 137 7.94 8.21 -1.20
N ILE A 138 7.66 8.92 -0.15
CA ILE A 138 6.41 9.65 0.06
C ILE A 138 6.75 11.13 0.01
N TYR A 139 6.18 11.84 -0.97
CA TYR A 139 6.42 13.27 -1.14
C TYR A 139 5.27 14.05 -0.52
N THR A 140 5.62 15.03 0.29
CA THR A 140 4.69 15.82 1.06
C THR A 140 4.77 17.30 0.72
N GLN A 141 3.70 18.00 0.98
CA GLN A 141 3.60 19.45 0.93
C GLN A 141 2.95 19.95 2.23
N GLU A 142 3.04 21.24 2.50
CA GLU A 142 2.40 21.85 3.66
C GLU A 142 0.88 21.69 3.63
N SER A 143 0.28 21.52 4.80
CA SER A 143 -1.17 21.44 4.94
C SER A 143 -1.85 22.70 4.44
N GLY A 144 -2.87 22.53 3.61
CA GLY A 144 -3.60 23.62 2.96
C GLY A 144 -3.09 23.98 1.58
N THR A 145 -2.07 23.30 1.07
CA THR A 145 -1.58 23.46 -0.31
C THR A 145 -2.52 22.82 -1.32
N ALA A 146 -3.06 21.64 -1.00
CA ALA A 146 -4.03 20.98 -1.86
C ALA A 146 -5.35 21.74 -1.88
N VAL A 147 -5.84 22.03 -3.08
CA VAL A 147 -7.16 22.64 -3.32
C VAL A 147 -8.26 21.63 -2.98
N GLN A 148 -8.01 20.35 -3.26
CA GLN A 148 -8.94 19.26 -3.03
C GLN A 148 -8.24 18.12 -2.29
N LEU A 149 -8.76 17.75 -1.11
CA LEU A 149 -8.33 16.57 -0.40
C LEU A 149 -8.96 15.32 -1.01
N MET A 150 -8.16 14.28 -1.12
CA MET A 150 -8.58 12.97 -1.58
C MET A 150 -8.82 12.02 -0.42
N GLU A 151 -9.78 11.12 -0.62
CA GLU A 151 -10.03 9.95 0.21
C GLU A 151 -10.00 8.71 -0.68
N THR A 152 -9.66 7.58 -0.12
CA THR A 152 -9.64 6.30 -0.83
C THR A 152 -10.78 5.41 -0.41
N ASP A 153 -11.43 4.82 -1.42
CA ASP A 153 -12.35 3.71 -1.25
C ASP A 153 -11.77 2.47 -1.97
N LEU A 154 -11.84 1.31 -1.32
CA LEU A 154 -11.44 0.04 -1.93
C LEU A 154 -12.69 -0.73 -2.34
N TYR A 155 -12.80 -1.01 -3.63
CA TYR A 155 -13.86 -1.85 -4.17
C TYR A 155 -13.30 -3.23 -4.46
N VAL A 156 -13.91 -4.25 -3.84
CA VAL A 156 -13.50 -5.65 -3.99
C VAL A 156 -14.67 -6.44 -4.54
N ASN A 157 -14.43 -7.20 -5.59
CA ASN A 157 -15.41 -8.17 -6.08
C ASN A 157 -15.03 -9.59 -5.66
N PRO A 158 -15.59 -10.13 -4.56
CA PRO A 158 -15.25 -11.46 -4.07
C PRO A 158 -15.87 -12.59 -4.92
N SER A 159 -16.70 -12.25 -5.91
CA SER A 159 -17.36 -13.21 -6.78
C SER A 159 -16.52 -13.62 -8.00
N ILE A 160 -15.33 -13.06 -8.15
CA ILE A 160 -14.43 -13.40 -9.25
C ILE A 160 -13.96 -14.85 -9.07
N ALA A 161 -14.32 -15.71 -10.02
CA ALA A 161 -13.86 -17.10 -10.08
C ALA A 161 -13.33 -17.37 -11.49
N ILE A 162 -12.04 -17.63 -11.60
CA ILE A 162 -11.36 -17.90 -12.87
C ILE A 162 -11.23 -19.41 -13.04
N PRO A 163 -11.98 -20.05 -13.97
CA PRO A 163 -11.85 -21.48 -14.20
C PRO A 163 -10.54 -21.80 -14.93
N ALA A 164 -9.96 -22.94 -14.62
CA ALA A 164 -8.68 -23.40 -15.19
C ALA A 164 -8.81 -23.93 -16.64
N ASN A 165 -9.66 -23.34 -17.46
CA ASN A 165 -9.93 -23.80 -18.83
C ASN A 165 -9.39 -22.84 -19.91
N GLY A 166 -8.70 -21.77 -19.54
CA GLY A 166 -8.11 -20.79 -20.46
C GLY A 166 -9.13 -19.92 -21.20
N GLN A 167 -10.39 -19.89 -20.76
CA GLN A 167 -11.40 -19.02 -21.37
C GLN A 167 -11.35 -17.62 -20.76
N ASP A 168 -11.55 -16.61 -21.59
CA ASP A 168 -11.75 -15.24 -21.12
C ASP A 168 -13.08 -15.12 -20.38
N ILE A 169 -13.04 -14.49 -19.22
CA ILE A 169 -14.23 -14.26 -18.39
C ILE A 169 -14.34 -12.77 -18.14
N GLN A 170 -15.54 -12.25 -18.32
CA GLN A 170 -15.87 -10.87 -17.97
C GLN A 170 -16.68 -10.84 -16.69
N PHE A 171 -16.19 -10.07 -15.72
CA PHE A 171 -16.93 -9.74 -14.51
C PHE A 171 -17.34 -8.28 -14.56
N THR A 172 -18.54 -8.00 -14.12
CA THR A 172 -19.07 -6.64 -14.05
C THR A 172 -19.56 -6.38 -12.64
N ASP A 173 -19.13 -5.30 -12.05
CA ASP A 173 -19.69 -4.80 -10.80
C ASP A 173 -20.27 -3.40 -11.00
N ASN A 174 -21.25 -3.03 -10.17
CA ASN A 174 -21.89 -1.74 -10.24
C ASN A 174 -21.54 -0.94 -8.96
N ILE A 175 -20.82 0.14 -9.15
CA ILE A 175 -20.49 1.05 -8.08
C ILE A 175 -21.54 2.17 -8.09
N VAL A 176 -22.24 2.33 -6.99
CA VAL A 176 -23.21 3.43 -6.84
C VAL A 176 -22.42 4.69 -6.52
N GLY A 177 -22.41 5.63 -7.44
CA GLY A 177 -21.79 6.94 -7.26
C GLY A 177 -22.46 7.73 -6.13
N SER A 178 -21.73 8.68 -5.55
CA SER A 178 -22.27 9.66 -4.62
C SER A 178 -23.31 10.56 -5.30
N SER A 179 -24.30 11.02 -4.54
CA SER A 179 -25.25 12.04 -5.01
C SER A 179 -24.65 13.44 -5.12
N ALA A 180 -23.41 13.64 -4.62
CA ALA A 180 -22.66 14.88 -4.78
C ALA A 180 -21.71 14.78 -5.98
N ASP A 181 -21.40 15.91 -6.60
CA ASP A 181 -20.38 15.98 -7.64
C ASP A 181 -19.03 15.56 -7.07
N LYS A 182 -18.44 14.51 -7.64
CA LYS A 182 -17.12 13.97 -7.24
C LYS A 182 -16.29 13.68 -8.47
N ALA A 183 -14.99 13.90 -8.35
CA ALA A 183 -14.01 13.40 -9.28
C ALA A 183 -13.37 12.13 -8.71
N TYR A 184 -13.11 11.15 -9.57
CA TYR A 184 -12.50 9.88 -9.20
C TYR A 184 -11.17 9.71 -9.91
N TYR A 185 -10.15 9.29 -9.14
CA TYR A 185 -8.91 8.79 -9.65
C TYR A 185 -8.87 7.28 -9.40
N TRP A 186 -8.83 6.50 -10.47
CA TRP A 186 -8.90 5.04 -10.40
C TRP A 186 -7.51 4.42 -10.45
N MET A 187 -7.25 3.52 -9.52
CA MET A 187 -6.10 2.63 -9.55
C MET A 187 -6.59 1.19 -9.60
N LEU A 188 -6.04 0.39 -10.51
CA LEU A 188 -6.25 -1.05 -10.52
C LEU A 188 -5.22 -1.69 -9.61
N THR A 189 -5.69 -2.57 -8.74
CA THR A 189 -4.85 -3.43 -7.90
C THR A 189 -5.15 -4.88 -8.24
N SER A 190 -4.23 -5.75 -8.01
CA SER A 190 -4.42 -7.19 -8.23
C SER A 190 -4.89 -7.87 -6.97
#